data_86cf685e0446da119a20f356bf03fcdf
#
_entry.id   86cf685e0446da119a20f356bf03fcdf
#
_cell.length_a   1.000
_cell.length_b   1.000
_cell.length_c   1.000
_cell.angle_alpha   90.00
_cell.angle_beta   90.00
_cell.angle_gamma   90.00
#
_symmetry.space_group_name_H-M   'P 1'
#
loop_
_entity.id
_entity.type
_entity.pdbx_description
1 polymer ?
#
loop_
_entity_poly.entity_id
_entity_poly.type
_entity_poly.pdbx_seq_one_letter_code
_entity_poly.pdbx_strand_id
1 'polypeptide(L)'
;MKDRAQFHINYWMIAIVVFLGLQYLLSVQQEVATIPYSEFEQHLKEGRVDELAITERRIEGTLKEPLPGGQRRFVANRVEPQLAEHLQQYPVRYTGKVESTLVRDLLSWVIPAALFFGIWLFLLRRIGSGLGGGGMMQIGKSKARVYVETDMKVTFADVAGVDEAKDELKEIIEFLRDPQTYGRLGGRMPKGVLLVGPPGTGKTLLARAVAGEAKVPFFSISGSEFVEMFVGVGAARVRDLFEQARAQAPAIIFIDELDALGRARGAGPLSGGHDEKEQTLNQLLVEMDGFDTSSGLVLLAATNRPEILDPALLRAGRFDRQVLVDRPDKIGRVQILAVHLKKARLGSDVDPQAIAALTPGFTGADLANLVNEATLLATRRNAEAVAMEDFTSAIERIIAGLEKRNRLLNPREREIVAYHEMGHALVAMALPGVDPVHKVSIIPRGMGALGYTIQRPIEDRFLMTRDELENKMAVLLGGRAAEWLVFAHLSTGAADDLAKVTDIARAMVTRYGMSKRLGHLALEREPNSYLGNEAMLGLKPQHDYAESTATAIDEEVQELVQSAFQRSLGLLQARRELLERCAQRLLQQETLEAEELRALVGADPVPVV
;
A
#
# COMPACT_ATOMS: atom_id res chain seq x y z
N MET A 1 -29.32 -46.70 3.35
CA MET A 1 -28.22 -47.67 3.57
C MET A 1 -28.04 -48.68 2.43
N LYS A 2 -29.05 -48.92 1.56
CA LYS A 2 -28.94 -49.86 0.42
C LYS A 2 -28.03 -49.37 -0.73
N ASP A 3 -27.97 -48.08 -0.99
CA ASP A 3 -27.20 -47.55 -2.13
C ASP A 3 -25.67 -47.57 -1.94
N ARG A 4 -25.19 -47.56 -0.71
CA ARG A 4 -23.72 -47.65 -0.45
C ARG A 4 -23.17 -49.06 -0.70
N ALA A 5 -23.96 -50.11 -0.47
CA ALA A 5 -23.51 -51.48 -0.69
C ALA A 5 -23.42 -51.82 -2.19
N GLN A 6 -24.35 -51.35 -3.03
CA GLN A 6 -24.30 -51.52 -4.49
C GLN A 6 -23.11 -50.79 -5.14
N PHE A 7 -22.72 -49.62 -4.61
CA PHE A 7 -21.58 -48.85 -5.12
C PHE A 7 -20.24 -49.56 -4.87
N HIS A 8 -20.10 -50.21 -3.72
CA HIS A 8 -18.89 -50.99 -3.40
C HIS A 8 -18.80 -52.28 -4.24
N ILE A 9 -19.89 -52.93 -4.54
CA ILE A 9 -19.92 -54.16 -5.35
C ILE A 9 -19.51 -53.87 -6.80
N ASN A 10 -20.01 -52.80 -7.39
CA ASN A 10 -19.63 -52.39 -8.76
C ASN A 10 -18.15 -51.97 -8.85
N TYR A 11 -17.62 -51.35 -7.82
CA TYR A 11 -16.19 -50.97 -7.77
C TYR A 11 -15.27 -52.19 -7.72
N TRP A 12 -15.62 -53.18 -6.89
CA TRP A 12 -14.87 -54.43 -6.81
C TRP A 12 -14.99 -55.28 -8.07
N MET A 13 -16.15 -55.30 -8.73
CA MET A 13 -16.31 -55.99 -10.03
C MET A 13 -15.40 -55.36 -11.12
N ILE A 14 -15.35 -54.06 -11.21
CA ILE A 14 -14.47 -53.35 -12.18
C ILE A 14 -13.01 -53.65 -11.87
N ALA A 15 -12.61 -53.60 -10.58
CA ALA A 15 -11.25 -53.89 -10.17
C ALA A 15 -10.84 -55.35 -10.50
N ILE A 16 -11.73 -56.31 -10.34
CA ILE A 16 -11.53 -57.73 -10.69
C ILE A 16 -11.39 -57.90 -12.22
N VAL A 17 -12.24 -57.25 -13.00
CA VAL A 17 -12.18 -57.31 -14.48
C VAL A 17 -10.87 -56.72 -15.01
N VAL A 18 -10.45 -55.58 -14.46
CA VAL A 18 -9.17 -54.96 -14.80
C VAL A 18 -7.98 -55.83 -14.39
N PHE A 19 -8.02 -56.45 -13.22
CA PHE A 19 -7.00 -57.38 -12.73
C PHE A 19 -6.90 -58.64 -13.59
N LEU A 20 -8.03 -59.26 -13.93
CA LEU A 20 -8.06 -60.44 -14.81
C LEU A 20 -7.62 -60.10 -16.24
N GLY A 21 -7.97 -58.92 -16.77
CA GLY A 21 -7.50 -58.41 -18.04
C GLY A 21 -5.97 -58.19 -18.07
N LEU A 22 -5.43 -57.64 -16.97
CA LEU A 22 -3.98 -57.46 -16.81
C LEU A 22 -3.23 -58.79 -16.70
N GLN A 23 -3.78 -59.78 -15.98
CA GLN A 23 -3.22 -61.10 -15.84
C GLN A 23 -3.25 -61.87 -17.18
N TYR A 24 -4.33 -61.75 -17.96
CA TYR A 24 -4.41 -62.31 -19.31
C TYR A 24 -3.36 -61.67 -20.27
N LEU A 25 -3.18 -60.35 -20.21
CA LEU A 25 -2.15 -59.66 -20.99
C LEU A 25 -0.73 -60.10 -20.64
N LEU A 26 -0.46 -60.34 -19.37
CA LEU A 26 0.84 -60.84 -18.90
C LEU A 26 1.09 -62.30 -19.28
N SER A 27 0.06 -63.15 -19.35
CA SER A 27 0.18 -64.57 -19.72
C SER A 27 0.46 -64.75 -21.22
N VAL A 28 -0.05 -63.89 -22.08
CA VAL A 28 0.23 -63.93 -23.53
C VAL A 28 1.68 -63.57 -23.90
N GLN A 29 2.42 -62.90 -23.05
CA GLN A 29 3.82 -62.54 -23.28
C GLN A 29 4.82 -63.67 -22.98
N GLN A 30 4.42 -64.78 -22.38
CA GLN A 30 5.35 -65.84 -21.97
C GLN A 30 5.65 -66.90 -23.04
N GLU A 31 5.00 -66.89 -24.20
CA GLU A 31 5.19 -67.91 -25.25
C GLU A 31 6.30 -67.57 -26.30
N VAL A 32 6.94 -66.43 -26.21
CA VAL A 32 7.90 -65.97 -27.20
C VAL A 32 9.29 -65.77 -26.55
N ALA A 33 10.30 -66.45 -27.02
CA ALA A 33 11.67 -66.28 -26.55
C ALA A 33 12.33 -65.06 -27.23
N THR A 34 12.96 -64.18 -26.47
CA THR A 34 13.81 -63.10 -27.05
C THR A 34 15.23 -63.62 -27.16
N ILE A 35 15.76 -63.75 -28.42
CA ILE A 35 17.11 -64.20 -28.69
C ILE A 35 17.96 -63.05 -29.24
N PRO A 36 19.29 -63.03 -28.98
CA PRO A 36 20.23 -62.08 -29.61
C PRO A 36 20.27 -62.30 -31.15
N TYR A 37 20.58 -61.24 -31.91
CA TYR A 37 20.65 -61.31 -33.39
C TYR A 37 21.72 -62.31 -33.84
N SER A 38 22.83 -62.44 -33.14
CA SER A 38 23.87 -63.43 -33.40
C SER A 38 23.43 -64.88 -33.29
N GLU A 39 22.54 -65.16 -32.32
CA GLU A 39 21.93 -66.49 -32.14
C GLU A 39 20.86 -66.77 -33.21
N PHE A 40 20.11 -65.77 -33.61
CA PHE A 40 19.23 -65.85 -34.78
C PHE A 40 20.02 -66.19 -36.06
N GLU A 41 21.16 -65.53 -36.34
CA GLU A 41 22.03 -65.85 -37.48
C GLU A 41 22.58 -67.26 -37.44
N GLN A 42 22.93 -67.76 -36.25
CA GLN A 42 23.38 -69.13 -36.08
C GLN A 42 22.27 -70.12 -36.41
N HIS A 43 21.08 -69.95 -35.90
CA HIS A 43 19.91 -70.77 -36.21
C HIS A 43 19.53 -70.71 -37.70
N LEU A 44 19.75 -69.56 -38.34
CA LEU A 44 19.53 -69.39 -39.75
C LEU A 44 20.54 -70.19 -40.59
N LYS A 45 21.82 -70.16 -40.20
CA LYS A 45 22.91 -70.94 -40.86
C LYS A 45 22.74 -72.47 -40.67
N GLU A 46 22.25 -72.87 -39.53
CA GLU A 46 21.93 -74.27 -39.21
C GLU A 46 20.64 -74.80 -39.87
N GLY A 47 19.88 -73.94 -40.62
CA GLY A 47 18.66 -74.28 -41.29
C GLY A 47 17.48 -74.64 -40.33
N ARG A 48 17.55 -74.20 -39.11
CA ARG A 48 16.52 -74.49 -38.05
C ARG A 48 15.34 -73.53 -38.04
N VAL A 49 15.40 -72.45 -38.82
CA VAL A 49 14.31 -71.49 -38.94
C VAL A 49 13.29 -71.97 -40.00
N ASP A 50 12.02 -71.87 -39.67
CA ASP A 50 10.93 -72.29 -40.55
C ASP A 50 10.28 -71.10 -41.27
N GLU A 51 9.82 -70.08 -40.47
CA GLU A 51 9.14 -68.90 -40.98
C GLU A 51 9.62 -67.65 -40.25
N LEU A 52 9.72 -66.53 -41.00
CA LEU A 52 10.16 -65.24 -40.51
C LEU A 52 9.15 -64.14 -40.86
N ALA A 53 8.78 -63.36 -39.89
CA ALA A 53 8.10 -62.08 -40.05
C ALA A 53 9.05 -60.95 -39.65
N ILE A 54 9.28 -59.98 -40.57
CA ILE A 54 10.26 -58.92 -40.41
C ILE A 54 9.52 -57.59 -40.29
N THR A 55 9.77 -56.88 -39.20
CA THR A 55 9.32 -55.50 -39.00
C THR A 55 10.51 -54.54 -39.15
N GLU A 56 10.26 -53.23 -39.11
CA GLU A 56 11.34 -52.24 -39.16
C GLU A 56 12.40 -52.41 -38.09
N ARG A 57 12.04 -52.91 -36.92
CA ARG A 57 12.92 -53.00 -35.72
C ARG A 57 13.14 -54.42 -35.23
N ARG A 58 12.29 -55.40 -35.58
CA ARG A 58 12.30 -56.74 -35.00
C ARG A 58 12.10 -57.80 -36.08
N ILE A 59 12.66 -58.96 -35.79
CA ILE A 59 12.51 -60.17 -36.55
C ILE A 59 11.79 -61.16 -35.65
N GLU A 60 10.61 -61.61 -36.04
CA GLU A 60 9.83 -62.61 -35.36
C GLU A 60 9.89 -63.88 -36.21
N GLY A 61 10.15 -65.02 -35.58
CA GLY A 61 10.20 -66.27 -36.33
C GLY A 61 9.79 -67.50 -35.55
N THR A 62 9.62 -68.61 -36.29
CA THR A 62 9.40 -69.93 -35.73
C THR A 62 10.58 -70.84 -36.04
N LEU A 63 10.97 -71.64 -35.06
CA LEU A 63 12.02 -72.65 -35.21
C LEU A 63 11.37 -74.00 -35.47
N LYS A 64 12.01 -74.82 -36.30
CA LYS A 64 11.58 -76.23 -36.62
C LYS A 64 11.64 -77.10 -35.34
N GLU A 65 12.64 -76.85 -34.50
CA GLU A 65 12.83 -77.50 -33.19
C GLU A 65 12.71 -76.49 -32.07
N PRO A 66 12.12 -76.85 -30.91
CA PRO A 66 11.97 -75.91 -29.82
C PRO A 66 13.32 -75.59 -29.19
N LEU A 67 13.49 -74.37 -28.66
CA LEU A 67 14.60 -73.93 -27.84
C LEU A 67 14.66 -74.72 -26.53
N PRO A 68 15.78 -74.70 -25.81
CA PRO A 68 15.94 -75.41 -24.53
C PRO A 68 14.89 -75.05 -23.49
N GLY A 69 14.14 -73.93 -23.68
CA GLY A 69 13.02 -73.49 -22.86
C GLY A 69 11.65 -73.93 -23.36
N GLY A 70 11.54 -74.82 -24.39
CA GLY A 70 10.28 -75.33 -24.92
C GLY A 70 9.53 -74.40 -25.89
N GLN A 71 10.05 -73.21 -26.13
CA GLN A 71 9.43 -72.18 -26.98
C GLN A 71 9.87 -72.40 -28.45
N ARG A 72 8.93 -72.34 -29.39
CA ARG A 72 9.20 -72.41 -30.82
C ARG A 72 9.19 -71.03 -31.51
N ARG A 73 8.58 -70.05 -30.86
CA ARG A 73 8.59 -68.67 -31.37
C ARG A 73 9.69 -67.86 -30.74
N PHE A 74 10.36 -67.07 -31.57
CA PHE A 74 11.38 -66.14 -31.11
C PHE A 74 11.21 -64.76 -31.68
N VAL A 75 11.77 -63.77 -30.98
CA VAL A 75 11.92 -62.36 -31.42
C VAL A 75 13.36 -61.98 -31.29
N ALA A 76 13.92 -61.42 -32.36
CA ALA A 76 15.24 -60.78 -32.35
C ALA A 76 15.17 -59.34 -32.84
N ASN A 77 15.97 -58.44 -32.27
CA ASN A 77 16.07 -57.07 -32.79
C ASN A 77 16.85 -57.03 -34.08
N ARG A 78 16.33 -56.30 -35.08
CA ARG A 78 17.01 -56.15 -36.39
C ARG A 78 18.25 -55.27 -36.25
N VAL A 79 19.37 -55.75 -36.79
CA VAL A 79 20.66 -55.03 -36.72
C VAL A 79 21.15 -54.62 -38.10
N GLU A 80 20.77 -55.30 -39.19
CA GLU A 80 21.33 -55.10 -40.54
C GLU A 80 20.34 -54.52 -41.55
N PRO A 81 20.74 -53.49 -42.36
CA PRO A 81 19.89 -52.90 -43.39
C PRO A 81 19.65 -53.78 -44.64
N GLN A 82 20.54 -54.73 -44.97
CA GLN A 82 20.50 -55.58 -46.16
C GLN A 82 20.01 -57.02 -45.89
N LEU A 83 19.15 -57.17 -44.89
CA LEU A 83 18.68 -58.46 -44.43
C LEU A 83 17.99 -59.31 -45.53
N ALA A 84 17.32 -58.70 -46.51
CA ALA A 84 16.63 -59.42 -47.55
C ALA A 84 17.59 -60.18 -48.52
N GLU A 85 18.74 -59.57 -48.88
CA GLU A 85 19.77 -60.23 -49.70
C GLU A 85 20.45 -61.34 -48.91
N HIS A 86 20.64 -61.18 -47.65
CA HIS A 86 21.21 -62.21 -46.78
C HIS A 86 20.28 -63.43 -46.64
N LEU A 87 18.99 -63.18 -46.52
CA LEU A 87 17.97 -64.24 -46.31
C LEU A 87 17.75 -65.08 -47.65
N GLN A 88 18.04 -64.54 -48.83
CA GLN A 88 17.95 -65.29 -50.06
C GLN A 88 18.92 -66.49 -50.17
N GLN A 89 19.94 -66.51 -49.33
CA GLN A 89 20.90 -67.60 -49.28
C GLN A 89 20.43 -68.81 -48.50
N TYR A 90 19.27 -68.71 -47.82
CA TYR A 90 18.73 -69.75 -46.97
C TYR A 90 17.31 -70.16 -47.39
N PRO A 91 16.94 -71.43 -47.32
CA PRO A 91 15.59 -71.95 -47.69
C PRO A 91 14.55 -71.63 -46.61
N VAL A 92 14.25 -70.35 -46.37
CA VAL A 92 13.32 -69.89 -45.35
C VAL A 92 12.26 -68.97 -45.97
N ARG A 93 11.00 -69.16 -45.58
CA ARG A 93 9.92 -68.22 -45.94
C ARG A 93 10.01 -66.95 -45.04
N TYR A 94 10.01 -65.78 -45.63
CA TYR A 94 9.99 -64.51 -44.88
C TYR A 94 8.97 -63.54 -45.47
N THR A 95 8.30 -62.79 -44.59
CA THR A 95 7.32 -61.75 -44.95
C THR A 95 7.52 -60.50 -44.10
N GLY A 96 7.38 -59.35 -44.73
CA GLY A 96 7.36 -58.07 -44.02
C GLY A 96 6.00 -57.88 -43.34
N LYS A 97 5.98 -57.65 -42.02
CA LYS A 97 4.75 -57.36 -41.27
C LYS A 97 4.72 -55.88 -40.93
N VAL A 98 3.68 -55.18 -41.36
CA VAL A 98 3.43 -53.80 -41.00
C VAL A 98 2.74 -53.79 -39.64
N GLU A 99 3.37 -53.23 -38.62
CA GLU A 99 2.74 -53.05 -37.33
C GLU A 99 1.65 -51.98 -37.47
N SER A 100 0.39 -52.37 -37.25
CA SER A 100 -0.72 -51.43 -37.16
C SER A 100 -0.64 -50.71 -35.82
N THR A 101 -0.25 -49.44 -35.79
CA THR A 101 -0.20 -48.62 -34.58
C THR A 101 -1.54 -48.04 -34.20
N LEU A 102 -2.60 -48.21 -35.06
CA LEU A 102 -3.92 -47.61 -34.90
C LEU A 102 -4.56 -47.88 -33.51
N VAL A 103 -4.49 -49.11 -33.02
CA VAL A 103 -5.09 -49.46 -31.73
C VAL A 103 -4.26 -48.84 -30.58
N ARG A 104 -2.95 -48.82 -30.69
CA ARG A 104 -2.05 -48.23 -29.68
C ARG A 104 -2.23 -46.73 -29.64
N ASP A 105 -2.30 -46.10 -30.80
CA ASP A 105 -2.43 -44.64 -30.91
C ASP A 105 -3.85 -44.20 -30.46
N LEU A 106 -4.90 -44.95 -30.78
CA LEU A 106 -6.24 -44.71 -30.28
C LEU A 106 -6.31 -44.84 -28.73
N LEU A 107 -5.70 -45.90 -28.19
CA LEU A 107 -5.65 -46.10 -26.72
C LEU A 107 -4.86 -45.03 -26.00
N SER A 108 -3.76 -44.54 -26.62
CA SER A 108 -2.93 -43.47 -26.06
C SER A 108 -3.68 -42.13 -25.92
N TRP A 109 -4.71 -41.91 -26.76
CA TRP A 109 -5.54 -40.70 -26.67
C TRP A 109 -6.82 -40.94 -25.86
N VAL A 110 -7.45 -42.09 -26.01
CA VAL A 110 -8.73 -42.42 -25.36
C VAL A 110 -8.58 -42.65 -23.86
N ILE A 111 -7.47 -43.29 -23.43
CA ILE A 111 -7.27 -43.58 -22.00
C ILE A 111 -7.05 -42.29 -21.18
N PRO A 112 -6.15 -41.35 -21.56
CA PRO A 112 -6.01 -40.10 -20.84
C PRO A 112 -7.27 -39.24 -20.89
N ALA A 113 -7.98 -39.20 -22.03
CA ALA A 113 -9.25 -38.50 -22.15
C ALA A 113 -10.34 -39.10 -21.25
N ALA A 114 -10.50 -40.41 -21.25
CA ALA A 114 -11.47 -41.11 -20.39
C ALA A 114 -11.13 -40.94 -18.90
N LEU A 115 -9.84 -40.95 -18.54
CA LEU A 115 -9.37 -40.73 -17.20
C LEU A 115 -9.63 -39.26 -16.75
N PHE A 116 -9.34 -38.31 -17.63
CA PHE A 116 -9.63 -36.90 -17.40
C PHE A 116 -11.13 -36.65 -17.21
N PHE A 117 -11.98 -37.16 -18.13
CA PHE A 117 -13.42 -37.03 -18.02
C PHE A 117 -13.98 -37.82 -16.84
N GLY A 118 -13.42 -38.99 -16.51
CA GLY A 118 -13.78 -39.76 -15.33
C GLY A 118 -13.47 -39.03 -14.02
N ILE A 119 -12.28 -38.47 -13.89
CA ILE A 119 -11.87 -37.64 -12.75
C ILE A 119 -12.73 -36.37 -12.70
N TRP A 120 -12.98 -35.75 -13.84
CA TRP A 120 -13.81 -34.55 -13.95
C TRP A 120 -15.26 -34.83 -13.51
N LEU A 121 -15.86 -35.88 -14.00
CA LEU A 121 -17.22 -36.32 -13.57
C LEU A 121 -17.27 -36.76 -12.10
N PHE A 122 -16.21 -37.39 -11.60
CA PHE A 122 -16.09 -37.74 -10.19
C PHE A 122 -15.97 -36.49 -9.30
N LEU A 123 -15.14 -35.53 -9.69
CA LEU A 123 -15.02 -34.22 -9.02
C LEU A 123 -16.35 -33.46 -9.07
N LEU A 124 -17.00 -33.39 -10.24
CA LEU A 124 -18.33 -32.77 -10.37
C LEU A 124 -19.39 -33.44 -9.49
N ARG A 125 -19.41 -34.77 -9.41
CA ARG A 125 -20.31 -35.48 -8.51
C ARG A 125 -19.99 -35.30 -7.04
N ARG A 126 -18.71 -35.18 -6.68
CA ARG A 126 -18.30 -34.95 -5.30
C ARG A 126 -18.53 -33.51 -4.87
N ILE A 127 -18.36 -32.55 -5.77
CA ILE A 127 -18.70 -31.14 -5.57
C ILE A 127 -20.22 -30.96 -5.56
N GLY A 128 -20.96 -31.68 -6.44
CA GLY A 128 -22.41 -31.59 -6.52
C GLY A 128 -23.18 -32.29 -5.38
N SER A 129 -22.58 -33.27 -4.67
CA SER A 129 -23.21 -33.93 -3.52
C SER A 129 -22.88 -33.26 -2.17
N GLY A 130 -21.91 -32.36 -2.14
CA GLY A 130 -21.56 -31.54 -0.97
C GLY A 130 -22.18 -30.12 -0.98
N LEU A 131 -22.56 -29.63 -2.17
CA LEU A 131 -23.33 -28.41 -2.34
C LEU A 131 -24.72 -28.80 -2.85
N GLY A 132 -25.68 -28.91 -1.95
CA GLY A 132 -27.09 -29.00 -2.33
C GLY A 132 -27.42 -27.92 -3.34
N GLY A 133 -28.20 -28.24 -4.38
CA GLY A 133 -28.47 -27.52 -5.63
C GLY A 133 -28.80 -26.02 -5.61
N GLY A 134 -28.17 -25.25 -4.73
CA GLY A 134 -28.24 -23.80 -4.61
C GLY A 134 -26.87 -23.08 -4.67
N GLY A 135 -25.74 -23.82 -4.69
CA GLY A 135 -24.41 -23.22 -4.52
C GLY A 135 -23.86 -22.46 -5.73
N MET A 136 -24.31 -22.78 -6.93
CA MET A 136 -23.86 -22.06 -8.14
C MET A 136 -24.62 -20.74 -8.40
N MET A 137 -25.80 -20.56 -7.80
CA MET A 137 -26.54 -19.28 -7.80
C MET A 137 -26.18 -18.37 -6.61
N GLN A 138 -25.34 -18.83 -5.67
CA GLN A 138 -24.87 -18.03 -4.52
C GLN A 138 -23.50 -17.41 -4.71
N ILE A 139 -22.84 -17.56 -5.84
CA ILE A 139 -21.60 -16.84 -6.15
C ILE A 139 -21.85 -15.32 -6.21
N GLY A 140 -23.08 -14.87 -6.40
CA GLY A 140 -23.47 -13.45 -6.31
C GLY A 140 -23.86 -12.95 -4.91
N LYS A 141 -24.01 -13.82 -3.91
CA LYS A 141 -24.21 -13.42 -2.52
C LYS A 141 -22.91 -13.58 -1.74
N SER A 142 -21.92 -12.76 -2.08
CA SER A 142 -20.79 -12.52 -1.19
C SER A 142 -21.38 -11.96 0.10
N LYS A 143 -21.27 -12.69 1.20
CA LYS A 143 -21.49 -12.12 2.54
C LYS A 143 -20.36 -11.11 2.78
N ALA A 144 -20.49 -9.91 2.18
CA ALA A 144 -19.70 -8.79 2.61
C ALA A 144 -19.91 -8.67 4.12
N ARG A 145 -18.85 -8.55 4.86
CA ARG A 145 -18.94 -8.18 6.27
C ARG A 145 -19.27 -6.70 6.32
N VAL A 146 -20.52 -6.36 6.01
CA VAL A 146 -21.06 -5.05 6.34
C VAL A 146 -21.05 -4.98 7.87
N TYR A 147 -20.21 -4.12 8.41
CA TYR A 147 -20.23 -3.87 9.84
C TYR A 147 -21.46 -3.02 10.14
N VAL A 148 -22.47 -3.65 10.71
CA VAL A 148 -23.67 -2.99 11.19
C VAL A 148 -23.50 -2.76 12.70
N GLU A 149 -23.31 -1.50 13.10
CA GLU A 149 -23.32 -1.12 14.51
C GLU A 149 -24.68 -0.49 14.85
N THR A 150 -25.50 -1.22 15.58
CA THR A 150 -26.85 -0.76 15.99
C THR A 150 -26.83 0.00 17.30
N ASP A 151 -25.78 -0.14 18.11
CA ASP A 151 -25.64 0.55 19.41
C ASP A 151 -24.31 1.32 19.47
N MET A 152 -24.30 2.49 18.83
CA MET A 152 -23.13 3.36 18.77
C MET A 152 -22.94 4.09 20.07
N LYS A 153 -21.84 3.81 20.77
CA LYS A 153 -21.45 4.50 22.02
C LYS A 153 -20.67 5.79 21.80
N VAL A 154 -20.14 5.97 20.58
CA VAL A 154 -19.33 7.15 20.21
C VAL A 154 -20.26 8.32 19.93
N THR A 155 -19.99 9.46 20.56
CA THR A 155 -20.76 10.70 20.43
C THR A 155 -19.85 11.89 20.07
N PHE A 156 -20.39 13.06 19.85
CA PHE A 156 -19.61 14.29 19.64
C PHE A 156 -18.74 14.68 20.84
N ALA A 157 -19.00 14.15 22.03
CA ALA A 157 -18.14 14.33 23.20
C ALA A 157 -16.78 13.60 23.07
N ASP A 158 -16.72 12.56 22.23
CA ASP A 158 -15.50 11.79 21.95
C ASP A 158 -14.69 12.36 20.78
N VAL A 159 -15.26 13.33 20.05
CA VAL A 159 -14.63 14.01 18.92
C VAL A 159 -14.28 15.43 19.34
N ALA A 160 -13.06 15.87 19.10
CA ALA A 160 -12.58 17.19 19.47
C ALA A 160 -11.76 17.82 18.33
N GLY A 161 -11.64 19.14 18.33
CA GLY A 161 -10.76 19.88 17.41
C GLY A 161 -11.24 19.93 15.95
N VAL A 162 -12.55 19.75 15.70
CA VAL A 162 -13.20 19.81 14.39
C VAL A 162 -14.60 20.44 14.55
N ASP A 163 -14.69 21.55 15.26
CA ASP A 163 -15.97 22.12 15.66
C ASP A 163 -16.78 22.61 14.44
N GLU A 164 -16.15 23.19 13.41
CA GLU A 164 -16.80 23.59 12.17
C GLU A 164 -17.42 22.37 11.44
N ALA A 165 -16.68 21.28 11.36
CA ALA A 165 -17.22 20.06 10.74
C ALA A 165 -18.36 19.44 11.55
N LYS A 166 -18.35 19.55 12.89
CA LYS A 166 -19.47 19.14 13.72
C LYS A 166 -20.70 19.99 13.49
N ASP A 167 -20.54 21.31 13.36
CA ASP A 167 -21.65 22.24 13.14
C ASP A 167 -22.32 21.95 11.79
N GLU A 168 -21.56 21.72 10.73
CA GLU A 168 -22.07 21.31 9.43
C GLU A 168 -22.86 19.97 9.49
N LEU A 169 -22.44 19.05 10.35
CA LEU A 169 -23.07 17.73 10.45
C LEU A 169 -24.25 17.71 11.43
N LYS A 170 -24.44 18.73 12.29
CA LYS A 170 -25.61 18.84 13.18
C LYS A 170 -26.92 18.86 12.42
N GLU A 171 -26.97 19.53 11.27
CA GLU A 171 -28.16 19.55 10.43
C GLU A 171 -28.58 18.14 9.99
N ILE A 172 -27.61 17.28 9.69
CA ILE A 172 -27.87 15.89 9.31
C ILE A 172 -28.42 15.08 10.49
N ILE A 173 -27.89 15.31 11.69
CA ILE A 173 -28.37 14.65 12.91
C ILE A 173 -29.81 15.04 13.21
N GLU A 174 -30.14 16.34 13.11
CA GLU A 174 -31.47 16.85 13.32
C GLU A 174 -32.46 16.30 12.28
N PHE A 175 -32.06 16.24 11.02
CA PHE A 175 -32.85 15.62 9.95
C PHE A 175 -33.11 14.13 10.22
N LEU A 176 -32.08 13.36 10.63
CA LEU A 176 -32.26 11.94 10.93
C LEU A 176 -33.16 11.69 12.13
N ARG A 177 -33.21 12.65 13.09
CA ARG A 177 -34.09 12.59 14.25
C ARG A 177 -35.53 12.97 13.91
N ASP A 178 -35.73 14.00 13.05
CA ASP A 178 -37.04 14.50 12.65
C ASP A 178 -37.06 14.93 11.18
N PRO A 179 -37.22 14.00 10.24
CA PRO A 179 -37.25 14.30 8.80
C PRO A 179 -38.39 15.23 8.37
N GLN A 180 -39.53 15.26 9.11
CA GLN A 180 -40.71 16.01 8.71
C GLN A 180 -40.54 17.52 8.92
N THR A 181 -39.87 17.92 9.98
CA THR A 181 -39.64 19.33 10.28
C THR A 181 -38.79 20.01 9.21
N TYR A 182 -37.78 19.34 8.69
CA TYR A 182 -36.88 19.88 7.66
C TYR A 182 -37.53 19.98 6.27
N GLY A 183 -38.46 19.10 5.94
CA GLY A 183 -39.22 19.13 4.66
C GLY A 183 -40.27 20.23 4.56
N ARG A 184 -40.63 20.88 5.69
CA ARG A 184 -41.77 21.84 5.76
C ARG A 184 -41.69 23.03 4.83
N LEU A 185 -40.50 23.56 4.54
CA LEU A 185 -40.28 24.72 3.68
C LEU A 185 -39.87 24.32 2.26
N GLY A 186 -39.88 23.03 1.91
CA GLY A 186 -39.47 22.52 0.62
C GLY A 186 -37.95 22.35 0.46
N GLY A 187 -37.17 22.51 1.55
CA GLY A 187 -35.76 22.20 1.58
C GLY A 187 -35.51 20.71 1.35
N ARG A 188 -34.46 20.39 0.58
CA ARG A 188 -34.02 18.99 0.39
C ARG A 188 -32.67 18.79 1.09
N MET A 189 -32.60 17.76 1.92
CA MET A 189 -31.34 17.38 2.53
C MET A 189 -30.38 16.81 1.47
N PRO A 190 -29.07 17.03 1.63
CA PRO A 190 -28.09 16.41 0.76
C PRO A 190 -28.20 14.88 0.84
N LYS A 191 -28.14 14.21 -0.31
CA LYS A 191 -28.14 12.76 -0.38
C LYS A 191 -26.86 12.16 0.19
N GLY A 192 -25.73 12.83 -0.07
CA GLY A 192 -24.43 12.40 0.36
C GLY A 192 -23.57 13.56 0.86
N VAL A 193 -22.77 13.26 1.87
CA VAL A 193 -21.76 14.17 2.40
C VAL A 193 -20.40 13.52 2.32
N LEU A 194 -19.46 14.22 1.73
CA LEU A 194 -18.07 13.79 1.60
C LEU A 194 -17.21 14.48 2.64
N LEU A 195 -16.62 13.69 3.55
CA LEU A 195 -15.61 14.14 4.52
C LEU A 195 -14.24 14.14 3.84
N VAL A 196 -13.65 15.32 3.70
CA VAL A 196 -12.38 15.52 3.01
C VAL A 196 -11.33 15.99 3.99
N GLY A 197 -10.09 15.51 3.90
CA GLY A 197 -9.00 16.02 4.70
C GLY A 197 -7.84 15.04 4.86
N PRO A 198 -6.74 15.47 5.49
CA PRO A 198 -5.56 14.64 5.70
C PRO A 198 -5.85 13.35 6.48
N PRO A 199 -5.02 12.31 6.31
CA PRO A 199 -5.16 11.09 7.12
C PRO A 199 -4.97 11.41 8.62
N GLY A 200 -5.68 10.66 9.48
CA GLY A 200 -5.56 10.81 10.94
C GLY A 200 -6.34 11.99 11.56
N THR A 201 -7.09 12.77 10.77
CA THR A 201 -7.89 13.90 11.30
C THR A 201 -9.21 13.48 11.95
N GLY A 202 -9.55 12.18 11.93
CA GLY A 202 -10.72 11.64 12.64
C GLY A 202 -12.00 11.55 11.83
N LYS A 203 -11.94 11.56 10.48
CA LYS A 203 -13.11 11.47 9.58
C LYS A 203 -14.02 10.27 9.90
N THR A 204 -13.46 9.09 10.04
CA THR A 204 -14.20 7.87 10.40
C THR A 204 -14.82 7.97 11.80
N LEU A 205 -14.09 8.56 12.77
CA LEU A 205 -14.59 8.77 14.12
C LEU A 205 -15.75 9.76 14.12
N LEU A 206 -15.65 10.84 13.35
CA LEU A 206 -16.69 11.85 13.19
C LEU A 206 -17.97 11.25 12.58
N ALA A 207 -17.84 10.42 11.53
CA ALA A 207 -18.99 9.74 10.93
C ALA A 207 -19.71 8.80 11.92
N ARG A 208 -18.94 8.08 12.75
CA ARG A 208 -19.49 7.24 13.83
C ARG A 208 -20.18 8.08 14.90
N ALA A 209 -19.62 9.22 15.25
CA ALA A 209 -20.21 10.13 16.23
C ALA A 209 -21.55 10.72 15.76
N VAL A 210 -21.66 11.02 14.44
CA VAL A 210 -22.93 11.45 13.84
C VAL A 210 -24.02 10.39 14.02
N ALA A 211 -23.69 9.12 13.75
CA ALA A 211 -24.63 8.01 13.93
C ALA A 211 -25.02 7.81 15.41
N GLY A 212 -24.06 7.91 16.32
CA GLY A 212 -24.31 7.81 17.76
C GLY A 212 -25.17 8.95 18.30
N GLU A 213 -24.93 10.19 17.85
CA GLU A 213 -25.78 11.34 18.21
C GLU A 213 -27.19 11.22 17.62
N ALA A 214 -27.31 10.77 16.39
CA ALA A 214 -28.61 10.54 15.75
C ALA A 214 -29.33 9.30 16.29
N LYS A 215 -28.62 8.38 16.94
CA LYS A 215 -29.13 7.09 17.42
C LYS A 215 -29.73 6.23 16.31
N VAL A 216 -29.04 6.18 15.15
CA VAL A 216 -29.44 5.41 14.00
C VAL A 216 -28.41 4.32 13.68
N PRO A 217 -28.80 3.22 13.02
CA PRO A 217 -27.88 2.18 12.57
C PRO A 217 -26.79 2.76 11.65
N PHE A 218 -25.57 2.25 11.80
CA PHE A 218 -24.38 2.67 11.06
C PHE A 218 -23.85 1.49 10.24
N PHE A 219 -23.92 1.60 8.92
CA PHE A 219 -23.43 0.62 7.97
C PHE A 219 -22.08 1.10 7.43
N SER A 220 -21.00 0.45 7.84
CA SER A 220 -19.64 0.85 7.44
C SER A 220 -19.02 -0.15 6.51
N ILE A 221 -18.36 0.37 5.46
CA ILE A 221 -17.57 -0.41 4.51
C ILE A 221 -16.38 0.42 4.04
N SER A 222 -15.23 -0.23 3.76
CA SER A 222 -14.12 0.43 3.08
C SER A 222 -14.30 0.38 1.56
N GLY A 223 -13.93 1.46 0.86
CA GLY A 223 -13.89 1.50 -0.60
C GLY A 223 -13.01 0.40 -1.20
N SER A 224 -11.97 -0.01 -0.47
CA SER A 224 -11.10 -1.12 -0.86
C SER A 224 -11.80 -2.49 -0.87
N GLU A 225 -12.84 -2.69 -0.03
CA GLU A 225 -13.59 -3.95 0.05
C GLU A 225 -14.52 -4.17 -1.15
N PHE A 226 -14.78 -3.13 -1.93
CA PHE A 226 -15.52 -3.24 -3.18
C PHE A 226 -14.64 -3.68 -4.36
N VAL A 227 -13.31 -3.60 -4.22
CA VAL A 227 -12.36 -3.98 -5.28
C VAL A 227 -12.05 -5.46 -5.16
N GLU A 228 -12.61 -6.27 -6.04
CA GLU A 228 -12.43 -7.73 -6.08
C GLU A 228 -11.81 -8.16 -7.42
N MET A 229 -11.26 -9.39 -7.45
CA MET A 229 -10.73 -9.96 -8.70
C MET A 229 -11.81 -10.46 -9.67
N PHE A 230 -13.06 -10.64 -9.20
CA PHE A 230 -14.15 -11.19 -9.99
C PHE A 230 -15.14 -10.09 -10.38
N VAL A 231 -15.35 -9.93 -11.68
CA VAL A 231 -16.25 -8.92 -12.25
C VAL A 231 -17.69 -9.10 -11.72
N GLY A 232 -18.26 -7.99 -11.24
CA GLY A 232 -19.64 -7.92 -10.76
C GLY A 232 -19.86 -8.19 -9.28
N VAL A 233 -18.83 -8.67 -8.54
CA VAL A 233 -18.95 -8.92 -7.09
C VAL A 233 -19.03 -7.60 -6.32
N GLY A 234 -18.21 -6.61 -6.67
CA GLY A 234 -18.23 -5.28 -6.07
C GLY A 234 -19.59 -4.59 -6.26
N ALA A 235 -20.13 -4.62 -7.48
CA ALA A 235 -21.46 -4.05 -7.78
C ALA A 235 -22.59 -4.74 -7.00
N ALA A 236 -22.52 -6.06 -6.80
CA ALA A 236 -23.48 -6.79 -5.97
C ALA A 236 -23.40 -6.35 -4.49
N ARG A 237 -22.18 -6.15 -3.96
CA ARG A 237 -21.99 -5.65 -2.58
C ARG A 237 -22.56 -4.27 -2.37
N VAL A 238 -22.36 -3.36 -3.32
CA VAL A 238 -22.98 -2.03 -3.27
C VAL A 238 -24.50 -2.15 -3.14
N ARG A 239 -25.11 -2.97 -3.98
CA ARG A 239 -26.57 -3.20 -3.98
C ARG A 239 -27.06 -3.78 -2.66
N ASP A 240 -26.38 -4.82 -2.16
CA ASP A 240 -26.71 -5.47 -0.89
C ASP A 240 -26.60 -4.50 0.31
N LEU A 241 -25.57 -3.64 0.32
CA LEU A 241 -25.38 -2.60 1.33
C LEU A 241 -26.57 -1.62 1.37
N PHE A 242 -26.93 -1.08 0.21
CA PHE A 242 -28.05 -0.13 0.13
C PHE A 242 -29.39 -0.79 0.45
N GLU A 243 -29.62 -2.04 0.05
CA GLU A 243 -30.84 -2.80 0.38
C GLU A 243 -30.96 -3.01 1.89
N GLN A 244 -29.87 -3.43 2.56
CA GLN A 244 -29.85 -3.62 4.01
C GLN A 244 -30.07 -2.32 4.77
N ALA A 245 -29.46 -1.22 4.33
CA ALA A 245 -29.61 0.09 4.96
C ALA A 245 -31.04 0.64 4.79
N ARG A 246 -31.65 0.47 3.60
CA ARG A 246 -33.06 0.85 3.35
C ARG A 246 -34.03 0.08 4.25
N ALA A 247 -33.74 -1.20 4.51
CA ALA A 247 -34.57 -2.02 5.39
C ALA A 247 -34.53 -1.60 6.87
N GLN A 248 -33.50 -0.82 7.26
CA GLN A 248 -33.30 -0.35 8.64
C GLN A 248 -33.33 1.20 8.74
N ALA A 249 -33.90 1.87 7.74
CA ALA A 249 -34.02 3.33 7.76
C ALA A 249 -34.91 3.82 8.95
N PRO A 250 -34.57 4.94 9.65
CA PRO A 250 -33.45 5.84 9.31
C PRO A 250 -32.09 5.24 9.65
N ALA A 251 -31.09 5.43 8.74
CA ALA A 251 -29.78 4.83 8.86
C ALA A 251 -28.70 5.68 8.15
N ILE A 252 -27.44 5.46 8.53
CA ILE A 252 -26.28 6.04 7.85
C ILE A 252 -25.49 4.93 7.16
N ILE A 253 -25.19 5.14 5.88
CA ILE A 253 -24.18 4.37 5.14
C ILE A 253 -22.89 5.17 5.16
N PHE A 254 -21.79 4.55 5.56
CA PHE A 254 -20.47 5.16 5.55
C PHE A 254 -19.50 4.39 4.66
N ILE A 255 -18.90 5.07 3.69
CA ILE A 255 -17.88 4.52 2.81
C ILE A 255 -16.55 5.19 3.15
N ASP A 256 -15.65 4.46 3.79
CA ASP A 256 -14.29 4.94 4.04
C ASP A 256 -13.40 4.72 2.83
N GLU A 257 -12.34 5.51 2.67
CA GLU A 257 -11.39 5.40 1.55
C GLU A 257 -12.08 5.36 0.18
N LEU A 258 -13.03 6.27 -0.06
CA LEU A 258 -13.79 6.32 -1.30
C LEU A 258 -12.90 6.41 -2.56
N ASP A 259 -11.71 6.96 -2.42
CA ASP A 259 -10.70 7.07 -3.47
C ASP A 259 -10.20 5.72 -4.00
N ALA A 260 -10.37 4.62 -3.26
CA ALA A 260 -10.07 3.27 -3.75
C ALA A 260 -10.98 2.86 -4.93
N LEU A 261 -12.25 3.32 -4.92
CA LEU A 261 -13.26 3.08 -5.95
C LEU A 261 -13.34 4.18 -7.00
N GLY A 262 -13.31 5.42 -6.53
CA GLY A 262 -13.75 6.60 -7.25
C GLY A 262 -12.74 7.22 -8.19
N ARG A 263 -11.71 6.49 -8.66
CA ARG A 263 -10.66 7.04 -9.50
C ARG A 263 -11.16 7.42 -10.88
N ALA A 264 -10.85 8.66 -11.32
CA ALA A 264 -11.24 9.19 -12.63
C ALA A 264 -10.68 8.34 -13.80
N ARG A 265 -11.45 8.30 -14.90
CA ARG A 265 -11.17 7.54 -16.13
C ARG A 265 -9.90 8.06 -16.82
N GLY A 266 -9.01 7.18 -17.23
CA GLY A 266 -7.94 7.52 -18.18
C GLY A 266 -6.49 7.41 -17.71
N ALA A 267 -6.19 6.89 -16.55
CA ALA A 267 -4.82 6.84 -16.04
C ALA A 267 -4.23 5.42 -16.05
N GLY A 268 -3.86 4.92 -17.23
CA GLY A 268 -2.96 3.76 -17.36
C GLY A 268 -3.35 2.71 -18.40
N PRO A 269 -2.39 2.07 -19.06
CA PRO A 269 -2.66 1.04 -20.05
C PRO A 269 -2.92 -0.33 -19.40
N LEU A 270 -3.98 -1.01 -19.87
CA LEU A 270 -4.15 -2.47 -19.92
C LEU A 270 -3.86 -3.29 -18.64
N SER A 271 -4.83 -3.29 -17.71
CA SER A 271 -4.90 -4.38 -16.73
C SER A 271 -6.37 -4.66 -16.42
N GLY A 272 -6.79 -5.91 -16.50
CA GLY A 272 -8.20 -6.39 -16.38
C GLY A 272 -8.91 -6.13 -15.04
N GLY A 273 -8.36 -5.29 -14.16
CA GLY A 273 -8.99 -4.83 -12.94
C GLY A 273 -9.69 -3.46 -13.05
N HIS A 274 -9.64 -2.80 -14.22
CA HIS A 274 -10.30 -1.50 -14.42
C HIS A 274 -11.80 -1.65 -14.64
N ASP A 275 -12.23 -2.67 -15.38
CA ASP A 275 -13.64 -2.88 -15.72
C ASP A 275 -14.51 -3.14 -14.48
N GLU A 276 -13.97 -3.82 -13.47
CA GLU A 276 -14.70 -4.12 -12.24
C GLU A 276 -14.90 -2.87 -11.36
N LYS A 277 -13.84 -2.06 -11.20
CA LYS A 277 -13.93 -0.80 -10.45
C LYS A 277 -14.94 0.16 -11.09
N GLU A 278 -14.90 0.29 -12.42
CA GLU A 278 -15.83 1.13 -13.16
C GLU A 278 -17.27 0.62 -13.05
N GLN A 279 -17.48 -0.69 -13.12
CA GLN A 279 -18.79 -1.29 -12.92
C GLN A 279 -19.33 -1.06 -11.50
N THR A 280 -18.46 -1.18 -10.49
CA THR A 280 -18.82 -0.95 -9.10
C THR A 280 -19.13 0.52 -8.83
N LEU A 281 -18.32 1.44 -9.38
CA LEU A 281 -18.58 2.88 -9.32
C LEU A 281 -19.91 3.24 -9.98
N ASN A 282 -20.17 2.72 -11.19
CA ASN A 282 -21.44 2.93 -11.87
C ASN A 282 -22.63 2.41 -11.06
N GLN A 283 -22.50 1.25 -10.40
CA GLN A 283 -23.55 0.75 -9.51
C GLN A 283 -23.77 1.67 -8.32
N LEU A 284 -22.67 2.20 -7.70
CA LEU A 284 -22.79 3.18 -6.62
C LEU A 284 -23.55 4.42 -7.06
N LEU A 285 -23.22 4.95 -8.24
CA LEU A 285 -23.92 6.12 -8.82
C LEU A 285 -25.41 5.83 -9.06
N VAL A 286 -25.76 4.63 -9.55
CA VAL A 286 -27.16 4.20 -9.74
C VAL A 286 -27.90 4.13 -8.41
N GLU A 287 -27.27 3.54 -7.37
CA GLU A 287 -27.89 3.46 -6.04
C GLU A 287 -28.11 4.85 -5.43
N MET A 288 -27.13 5.77 -5.59
CA MET A 288 -27.25 7.16 -5.13
C MET A 288 -28.34 7.93 -5.85
N ASP A 289 -28.48 7.75 -7.17
CA ASP A 289 -29.53 8.41 -7.94
C ASP A 289 -30.91 7.85 -7.59
N GLY A 290 -30.98 6.56 -7.28
CA GLY A 290 -32.22 5.82 -7.04
C GLY A 290 -32.77 5.91 -5.62
N PHE A 291 -32.06 6.48 -4.63
CA PHE A 291 -32.63 6.58 -3.30
C PHE A 291 -33.28 7.96 -3.03
N ASP A 292 -34.37 7.93 -2.27
CA ASP A 292 -35.09 9.10 -1.85
C ASP A 292 -34.62 9.51 -0.43
N THR A 293 -34.25 10.79 -0.26
CA THR A 293 -33.87 11.35 1.03
C THR A 293 -35.01 11.32 2.05
N SER A 294 -36.28 11.30 1.61
CA SER A 294 -37.44 11.21 2.50
C SER A 294 -37.48 9.90 3.32
N SER A 295 -36.73 8.88 2.91
CA SER A 295 -36.62 7.61 3.64
C SER A 295 -35.78 7.67 4.90
N GLY A 296 -35.10 8.81 5.18
CA GLY A 296 -34.18 8.93 6.32
C GLY A 296 -32.82 8.25 6.13
N LEU A 297 -32.47 7.91 4.92
CA LEU A 297 -31.15 7.37 4.60
C LEU A 297 -30.18 8.48 4.24
N VAL A 298 -28.98 8.49 4.82
CA VAL A 298 -27.90 9.43 4.52
C VAL A 298 -26.63 8.67 4.18
N LEU A 299 -25.98 9.08 3.11
CA LEU A 299 -24.68 8.53 2.70
C LEU A 299 -23.57 9.48 3.17
N LEU A 300 -22.66 8.98 4.00
CA LEU A 300 -21.40 9.64 4.34
C LEU A 300 -20.26 8.92 3.62
N ALA A 301 -19.30 9.66 3.14
CA ALA A 301 -18.05 9.04 2.65
C ALA A 301 -16.84 9.82 3.16
N ALA A 302 -15.69 9.17 3.24
CA ALA A 302 -14.44 9.80 3.59
C ALA A 302 -13.38 9.55 2.53
N THR A 303 -12.56 10.56 2.26
CA THR A 303 -11.38 10.45 1.39
C THR A 303 -10.24 11.33 1.89
N ASN A 304 -9.02 10.86 1.68
CA ASN A 304 -7.82 11.66 1.88
C ASN A 304 -7.36 12.34 0.58
N ARG A 305 -7.96 11.95 -0.56
CA ARG A 305 -7.53 12.35 -1.90
C ARG A 305 -8.72 12.72 -2.79
N PRO A 306 -9.40 13.84 -2.50
CA PRO A 306 -10.57 14.24 -3.26
C PRO A 306 -10.25 14.53 -4.74
N GLU A 307 -9.00 14.87 -5.05
CA GLU A 307 -8.51 15.19 -6.40
C GLU A 307 -8.56 14.02 -7.38
N ILE A 308 -8.53 12.79 -6.89
CA ILE A 308 -8.58 11.61 -7.77
C ILE A 308 -9.99 11.07 -7.99
N LEU A 309 -10.99 11.61 -7.30
CA LEU A 309 -12.37 11.15 -7.42
C LEU A 309 -12.98 11.50 -8.79
N ASP A 310 -13.81 10.59 -9.30
CA ASP A 310 -14.58 10.86 -10.51
C ASP A 310 -15.53 12.04 -10.27
N PRO A 311 -15.49 13.09 -11.12
CA PRO A 311 -16.37 14.25 -10.99
C PRO A 311 -17.86 13.90 -10.97
N ALA A 312 -18.25 12.75 -11.49
CA ALA A 312 -19.62 12.26 -11.42
C ALA A 312 -20.12 12.03 -9.98
N LEU A 313 -19.23 11.68 -9.06
CA LEU A 313 -19.57 11.53 -7.63
C LEU A 313 -19.90 12.85 -6.96
N LEU A 314 -19.30 13.96 -7.42
CA LEU A 314 -19.41 15.28 -6.81
C LEU A 314 -20.56 16.13 -7.42
N ARG A 315 -21.38 15.52 -8.30
CA ARG A 315 -22.54 16.22 -8.88
C ARG A 315 -23.68 16.32 -7.87
N ALA A 316 -24.49 17.40 -8.04
CA ALA A 316 -25.70 17.60 -7.25
C ALA A 316 -26.62 16.36 -7.27
N GLY A 317 -27.14 15.98 -6.11
CA GLY A 317 -27.93 14.77 -5.91
C GLY A 317 -27.11 13.52 -5.61
N ARG A 318 -25.78 13.65 -5.40
CA ARG A 318 -24.85 12.59 -4.98
C ARG A 318 -24.09 13.05 -3.76
N PHE A 319 -22.75 13.28 -3.83
CA PHE A 319 -22.00 13.96 -2.78
C PHE A 319 -22.03 15.46 -3.02
N ASP A 320 -23.16 16.06 -2.76
CA ASP A 320 -23.44 17.47 -3.01
C ASP A 320 -23.00 18.40 -1.87
N ARG A 321 -22.62 17.83 -0.72
CA ARG A 321 -21.98 18.56 0.38
C ARG A 321 -20.59 17.99 0.66
N GLN A 322 -19.59 18.86 0.76
CA GLN A 322 -18.25 18.51 1.15
C GLN A 322 -17.93 19.20 2.48
N VAL A 323 -17.48 18.41 3.45
CA VAL A 323 -17.09 18.89 4.79
C VAL A 323 -15.61 18.67 4.96
N LEU A 324 -14.87 19.77 5.14
CA LEU A 324 -13.44 19.74 5.38
C LEU A 324 -13.17 19.35 6.84
N VAL A 325 -12.36 18.31 7.01
CA VAL A 325 -11.86 17.85 8.32
C VAL A 325 -10.34 18.02 8.32
N ASP A 326 -9.91 19.25 8.58
CA ASP A 326 -8.49 19.63 8.51
C ASP A 326 -7.72 19.26 9.77
N ARG A 327 -6.43 19.55 9.77
CA ARG A 327 -5.58 19.42 10.96
C ARG A 327 -6.06 20.40 12.04
N PRO A 328 -6.06 19.97 13.31
CA PRO A 328 -6.51 20.83 14.41
C PRO A 328 -5.51 21.99 14.62
N ASP A 329 -6.04 23.17 14.89
CA ASP A 329 -5.28 24.29 15.43
C ASP A 329 -4.82 24.01 16.88
N LYS A 330 -4.10 24.94 17.50
CA LYS A 330 -3.62 24.77 18.88
C LYS A 330 -4.74 24.50 19.87
N ILE A 331 -5.90 25.16 19.72
CA ILE A 331 -7.05 24.99 20.62
C ILE A 331 -7.65 23.60 20.43
N GLY A 332 -7.82 23.18 19.19
CA GLY A 332 -8.29 21.84 18.83
C GLY A 332 -7.35 20.74 19.35
N ARG A 333 -6.03 20.96 19.27
CA ARG A 333 -5.06 20.01 19.84
C ARG A 333 -5.19 19.87 21.36
N VAL A 334 -5.41 20.98 22.08
CA VAL A 334 -5.70 20.92 23.53
C VAL A 334 -6.96 20.12 23.81
N GLN A 335 -8.03 20.34 23.05
CA GLN A 335 -9.28 19.60 23.20
C GLN A 335 -9.10 18.11 22.92
N ILE A 336 -8.38 17.74 21.86
CA ILE A 336 -8.06 16.34 21.52
C ILE A 336 -7.22 15.69 22.62
N LEU A 337 -6.17 16.38 23.09
CA LEU A 337 -5.36 15.90 24.20
C LEU A 337 -6.21 15.66 25.45
N ALA A 338 -7.15 16.57 25.79
CA ALA A 338 -8.04 16.39 26.93
C ALA A 338 -8.88 15.11 26.84
N VAL A 339 -9.28 14.68 25.62
CA VAL A 339 -9.98 13.41 25.42
C VAL A 339 -9.07 12.21 25.66
N HIS A 340 -7.86 12.21 25.09
CA HIS A 340 -6.95 11.08 25.18
C HIS A 340 -6.28 10.95 26.55
N LEU A 341 -5.97 12.07 27.21
CA LEU A 341 -5.33 12.12 28.54
C LEU A 341 -6.22 11.56 29.66
N LYS A 342 -7.55 11.57 29.48
CA LYS A 342 -8.49 10.94 30.47
C LYS A 342 -8.18 9.47 30.74
N LYS A 343 -7.53 8.78 29.80
CA LYS A 343 -7.21 7.36 29.92
C LYS A 343 -5.84 7.10 30.57
N ALA A 344 -5.02 8.13 30.76
CA ALA A 344 -3.68 8.02 31.32
C ALA A 344 -3.62 8.53 32.76
N ARG A 345 -2.73 7.95 33.57
CA ARG A 345 -2.45 8.46 34.91
C ARG A 345 -1.37 9.53 34.83
N LEU A 346 -1.74 10.79 34.98
CA LEU A 346 -0.88 11.94 34.77
C LEU A 346 -0.24 12.43 36.07
N GLY A 347 0.99 12.92 35.98
CA GLY A 347 1.66 13.72 36.98
C GLY A 347 1.07 15.12 37.06
N SER A 348 1.32 15.82 38.16
CA SER A 348 0.84 17.21 38.38
C SER A 348 1.55 18.25 37.49
N ASP A 349 2.63 17.89 36.87
CA ASP A 349 3.47 18.73 35.98
C ASP A 349 3.00 18.73 34.52
N VAL A 350 2.04 17.87 34.16
CA VAL A 350 1.58 17.72 32.77
C VAL A 350 0.62 18.85 32.42
N ASP A 351 1.05 19.69 31.47
CA ASP A 351 0.24 20.78 30.91
C ASP A 351 -0.17 20.48 29.45
N PRO A 352 -1.47 20.21 29.17
CA PRO A 352 -1.96 19.99 27.83
C PRO A 352 -1.73 21.18 26.87
N GLN A 353 -1.68 22.40 27.39
CA GLN A 353 -1.41 23.59 26.54
C GLN A 353 0.05 23.63 26.10
N ALA A 354 0.98 23.27 26.97
CA ALA A 354 2.37 23.13 26.63
C ALA A 354 2.59 22.01 25.60
N ILE A 355 1.94 20.85 25.78
CA ILE A 355 2.01 19.74 24.83
C ILE A 355 1.46 20.17 23.46
N ALA A 356 0.32 20.85 23.41
CA ALA A 356 -0.28 21.34 22.16
C ALA A 356 0.61 22.37 21.46
N ALA A 357 1.29 23.25 22.23
CA ALA A 357 2.26 24.18 21.66
C ALA A 357 3.49 23.49 21.06
N LEU A 358 3.87 22.32 21.60
CA LEU A 358 5.00 21.53 21.13
C LEU A 358 4.67 20.60 19.93
N THR A 359 3.40 20.52 19.52
CA THR A 359 2.90 19.60 18.49
C THR A 359 2.19 20.30 17.32
N PRO A 360 2.77 21.36 16.72
CA PRO A 360 2.16 22.01 15.55
C PRO A 360 2.05 21.01 14.40
N GLY A 361 0.92 21.04 13.68
CA GLY A 361 0.66 20.17 12.55
C GLY A 361 0.33 18.70 12.88
N PHE A 362 0.32 18.30 14.15
CA PHE A 362 -0.11 16.96 14.55
C PHE A 362 -1.62 16.79 14.34
N THR A 363 -1.98 15.63 13.80
CA THR A 363 -3.37 15.20 13.66
C THR A 363 -3.90 14.57 14.96
N GLY A 364 -5.19 14.30 15.01
CA GLY A 364 -5.79 13.58 16.16
C GLY A 364 -5.15 12.21 16.40
N ALA A 365 -4.81 11.49 15.34
CA ALA A 365 -4.13 10.19 15.44
C ALA A 365 -2.70 10.32 15.97
N ASP A 366 -1.97 11.37 15.54
CA ASP A 366 -0.62 11.64 16.04
C ASP A 366 -0.63 11.98 17.53
N LEU A 367 -1.61 12.78 18.00
CA LEU A 367 -1.78 13.12 19.40
C LEU A 367 -2.18 11.91 20.25
N ALA A 368 -3.04 11.02 19.73
CA ALA A 368 -3.37 9.77 20.38
C ALA A 368 -2.13 8.87 20.54
N ASN A 369 -1.34 8.76 19.46
CA ASN A 369 -0.07 8.02 19.48
C ASN A 369 0.93 8.65 20.47
N LEU A 370 1.02 9.97 20.51
CA LEU A 370 1.87 10.70 21.46
C LEU A 370 1.54 10.35 22.92
N VAL A 371 0.27 10.36 23.29
CA VAL A 371 -0.17 9.98 24.65
C VAL A 371 0.21 8.54 24.96
N ASN A 372 0.04 7.63 23.99
CA ASN A 372 0.43 6.24 24.15
C ASN A 372 1.95 6.07 24.30
N GLU A 373 2.76 6.73 23.44
CA GLU A 373 4.22 6.67 23.53
C GLU A 373 4.77 7.25 24.84
N ALA A 374 4.22 8.37 25.31
CA ALA A 374 4.58 8.96 26.61
C ALA A 374 4.26 8.00 27.76
N THR A 375 3.09 7.35 27.71
CA THR A 375 2.69 6.34 28.72
C THR A 375 3.63 5.13 28.72
N LEU A 376 4.04 4.67 27.52
CA LEU A 376 5.01 3.58 27.39
C LEU A 376 6.41 3.97 27.90
N LEU A 377 6.84 5.21 27.71
CA LEU A 377 8.11 5.72 28.25
C LEU A 377 8.07 5.78 29.77
N ALA A 378 7.01 6.32 30.35
CA ALA A 378 6.79 6.32 31.80
C ALA A 378 6.79 4.90 32.39
N THR A 379 6.14 3.96 31.71
CA THR A 379 6.11 2.54 32.13
C THR A 379 7.49 1.92 32.11
N ARG A 380 8.32 2.18 31.08
CA ARG A 380 9.69 1.67 30.98
C ARG A 380 10.62 2.14 32.10
N ARG A 381 10.41 3.36 32.61
CA ARG A 381 11.16 3.88 33.77
C ARG A 381 10.53 3.52 35.11
N ASN A 382 9.50 2.66 35.13
CA ASN A 382 8.75 2.24 36.30
C ASN A 382 8.13 3.42 37.09
N ALA A 383 7.64 4.46 36.38
CA ALA A 383 6.99 5.58 37.00
C ALA A 383 5.55 5.26 37.41
N GLU A 384 5.04 5.92 38.48
CA GLU A 384 3.65 5.78 38.92
C GLU A 384 2.68 6.62 38.07
N ALA A 385 3.17 7.67 37.42
CA ALA A 385 2.41 8.59 36.58
C ALA A 385 3.27 9.09 35.40
N VAL A 386 2.62 9.52 34.32
CA VAL A 386 3.26 10.10 33.14
C VAL A 386 3.61 11.55 33.45
N ALA A 387 4.86 11.94 33.30
CA ALA A 387 5.37 13.29 33.52
C ALA A 387 5.49 14.07 32.21
N MET A 388 5.67 15.39 32.28
CA MET A 388 5.88 16.25 31.11
C MET A 388 7.14 15.86 30.34
N GLU A 389 8.17 15.37 31.02
CA GLU A 389 9.41 14.83 30.41
C GLU A 389 9.14 13.65 29.47
N ASP A 390 8.20 12.75 29.84
CA ASP A 390 7.82 11.62 29.00
C ASP A 390 7.15 12.09 27.71
N PHE A 391 6.32 13.13 27.76
CA PHE A 391 5.73 13.74 26.57
C PHE A 391 6.78 14.40 25.69
N THR A 392 7.71 15.15 26.26
CA THR A 392 8.82 15.77 25.50
C THR A 392 9.64 14.69 24.79
N SER A 393 10.02 13.63 25.49
CA SER A 393 10.76 12.51 24.93
C SER A 393 9.97 11.75 23.86
N ALA A 394 8.66 11.60 24.03
CA ALA A 394 7.78 10.98 23.04
C ALA A 394 7.65 11.85 21.76
N ILE A 395 7.52 13.17 21.90
CA ILE A 395 7.50 14.11 20.76
C ILE A 395 8.81 14.00 19.98
N GLU A 396 9.95 14.03 20.67
CA GLU A 396 11.26 13.87 20.02
C GLU A 396 11.38 12.55 19.29
N ARG A 397 10.88 11.46 19.88
CA ARG A 397 10.90 10.14 19.26
C ARG A 397 10.00 10.05 18.02
N ILE A 398 8.84 10.71 18.02
CA ILE A 398 7.92 10.74 16.88
C ILE A 398 8.51 11.56 15.73
N ILE A 399 9.08 12.73 16.03
CA ILE A 399 9.62 13.66 15.03
C ILE A 399 10.96 13.19 14.48
N ALA A 400 11.92 12.87 15.36
CA ALA A 400 13.31 12.58 15.00
C ALA A 400 13.60 11.06 14.89
N GLY A 401 12.68 10.20 15.32
CA GLY A 401 12.87 8.75 15.35
C GLY A 401 13.63 8.24 16.59
N LEU A 402 13.92 6.93 16.59
CA LEU A 402 14.62 6.27 17.68
C LEU A 402 16.10 6.63 17.72
N GLU A 403 16.64 6.87 18.92
CA GLU A 403 18.08 7.03 19.14
C GLU A 403 18.84 5.74 18.82
N LYS A 404 19.91 5.86 18.04
CA LYS A 404 20.81 4.76 17.71
C LYS A 404 22.07 4.81 18.57
N ARG A 405 21.98 4.31 19.80
CA ARG A 405 23.10 4.32 20.75
C ARG A 405 24.29 3.46 20.30
N ASN A 406 24.11 2.53 19.38
CA ASN A 406 25.16 1.59 18.95
C ASN A 406 25.90 2.03 17.67
N ARG A 407 25.62 3.19 17.10
CA ARG A 407 26.33 3.69 15.93
C ARG A 407 27.51 4.56 16.40
N LEU A 408 28.68 3.93 16.53
CA LEU A 408 29.94 4.66 16.76
C LEU A 408 30.28 5.45 15.51
N LEU A 409 30.08 6.76 15.56
CA LEU A 409 30.62 7.67 14.55
C LEU A 409 32.15 7.73 14.73
N ASN A 410 32.86 7.78 13.60
CA ASN A 410 34.29 8.11 13.61
C ASN A 410 34.47 9.50 14.28
N PRO A 411 35.49 9.70 15.12
CA PRO A 411 35.75 10.99 15.79
C PRO A 411 35.69 12.19 14.85
N ARG A 412 36.22 12.05 13.63
CA ARG A 412 36.17 13.11 12.61
C ARG A 412 34.74 13.37 12.09
N GLU A 413 33.96 12.33 11.86
CA GLU A 413 32.55 12.50 11.46
C GLU A 413 31.74 13.16 12.58
N ARG A 414 31.99 12.77 13.82
CA ARG A 414 31.34 13.36 15.00
C ARG A 414 31.64 14.86 15.13
N GLU A 415 32.87 15.24 14.86
CA GLU A 415 33.29 16.65 14.85
C GLU A 415 32.56 17.42 13.73
N ILE A 416 32.54 16.91 12.50
CA ILE A 416 31.83 17.52 11.37
C ILE A 416 30.36 17.71 11.68
N VAL A 417 29.69 16.67 12.23
CA VAL A 417 28.27 16.74 12.61
C VAL A 417 28.04 17.79 13.69
N ALA A 418 28.92 17.91 14.68
CA ALA A 418 28.77 18.91 15.74
C ALA A 418 28.81 20.33 15.20
N TYR A 419 29.74 20.63 14.30
CA TYR A 419 29.80 21.94 13.65
C TYR A 419 28.62 22.18 12.71
N HIS A 420 28.15 21.14 12.00
CA HIS A 420 26.99 21.21 11.13
C HIS A 420 25.73 21.60 11.92
N GLU A 421 25.41 20.84 12.97
CA GLU A 421 24.22 21.10 13.80
C GLU A 421 24.30 22.45 14.53
N MET A 422 25.49 22.81 15.00
CA MET A 422 25.69 24.14 15.59
C MET A 422 25.58 25.27 14.57
N GLY A 423 25.92 25.01 13.30
CA GLY A 423 25.70 25.95 12.21
C GLY A 423 24.22 26.29 12.04
N HIS A 424 23.34 25.28 12.00
CA HIS A 424 21.89 25.48 11.98
C HIS A 424 21.39 26.26 13.18
N ALA A 425 21.81 25.87 14.37
CA ALA A 425 21.37 26.49 15.62
C ALA A 425 21.76 27.96 15.73
N LEU A 426 23.02 28.30 15.44
CA LEU A 426 23.51 29.68 15.56
C LEU A 426 22.92 30.60 14.51
N VAL A 427 22.70 30.12 13.27
CA VAL A 427 22.00 30.88 12.24
C VAL A 427 20.55 31.11 12.62
N ALA A 428 19.86 30.10 13.14
CA ALA A 428 18.49 30.22 13.61
C ALA A 428 18.36 31.24 14.75
N MET A 429 19.29 31.22 15.71
CA MET A 429 19.29 32.16 16.85
C MET A 429 19.68 33.58 16.45
N ALA A 430 20.27 33.76 15.26
CA ALA A 430 20.71 35.05 14.76
C ALA A 430 19.66 35.76 13.88
N LEU A 431 18.68 35.05 13.34
CA LEU A 431 17.73 35.58 12.38
C LEU A 431 16.34 35.79 13.02
N PRO A 432 15.65 36.90 12.71
CA PRO A 432 14.30 37.16 13.20
C PRO A 432 13.28 36.32 12.41
N GLY A 433 12.14 36.03 13.01
CA GLY A 433 11.02 35.32 12.37
C GLY A 433 11.27 33.84 12.13
N VAL A 434 12.33 33.27 12.66
CA VAL A 434 12.69 31.85 12.59
C VAL A 434 12.21 31.15 13.87
N ASP A 435 11.83 29.90 13.75
CA ASP A 435 11.41 29.08 14.89
C ASP A 435 12.57 28.91 15.89
N PRO A 436 12.33 29.07 17.20
CA PRO A 436 13.38 28.98 18.19
C PRO A 436 13.97 27.58 18.30
N VAL A 437 15.29 27.53 18.49
CA VAL A 437 16.02 26.29 18.74
C VAL A 437 15.68 25.76 20.12
N HIS A 438 15.21 24.52 20.17
CA HIS A 438 14.85 23.85 21.42
C HIS A 438 15.96 22.90 21.90
N LYS A 439 16.58 22.18 20.96
CA LYS A 439 17.58 21.17 21.26
C LYS A 439 18.51 20.92 20.07
N VAL A 440 19.78 20.72 20.34
CA VAL A 440 20.79 20.30 19.35
C VAL A 440 21.44 19.01 19.86
N SER A 441 21.57 18.00 19.00
CA SER A 441 22.19 16.73 19.38
C SER A 441 22.97 16.11 18.23
N ILE A 442 24.09 15.48 18.57
CA ILE A 442 24.92 14.68 17.66
C ILE A 442 24.68 13.17 17.82
N ILE A 443 23.67 12.78 18.59
CA ILE A 443 23.27 11.38 18.72
C ILE A 443 22.46 11.00 17.48
N PRO A 444 22.90 10.01 16.69
CA PRO A 444 22.18 9.62 15.48
C PRO A 444 20.77 9.12 15.78
N ARG A 445 19.78 9.53 14.96
CA ARG A 445 18.39 9.08 15.05
C ARG A 445 17.86 8.63 13.68
N GLY A 446 16.82 7.80 13.69
CA GLY A 446 16.07 7.39 12.51
C GLY A 446 16.90 6.75 11.40
N MET A 447 16.47 6.89 10.14
CA MET A 447 17.16 6.40 8.96
C MET A 447 17.98 7.54 8.32
N GLY A 448 19.25 7.68 8.73
CA GLY A 448 20.21 8.54 8.00
C GLY A 448 20.65 9.81 8.71
N ALA A 449 19.91 10.34 9.68
CA ALA A 449 20.34 11.52 10.44
C ALA A 449 21.51 11.18 11.38
N LEU A 450 22.63 11.90 11.22
CA LEU A 450 23.83 11.74 12.05
C LEU A 450 23.80 12.66 13.28
N GLY A 451 23.04 13.74 13.20
CA GLY A 451 22.70 14.69 14.25
C GLY A 451 21.32 15.29 13.97
N TYR A 452 20.86 16.19 14.82
CA TYR A 452 19.61 16.92 14.59
C TYR A 452 19.56 18.20 15.40
N THR A 453 18.96 19.22 14.81
CA THR A 453 18.61 20.49 15.45
C THR A 453 17.08 20.62 15.46
N ILE A 454 16.48 20.56 16.63
CA ILE A 454 15.02 20.71 16.79
C ILE A 454 14.69 22.19 16.91
N GLN A 455 13.99 22.71 15.92
CA GLN A 455 13.30 23.99 15.97
C GLN A 455 11.81 23.74 16.20
N ARG A 456 11.18 24.52 17.05
CA ARG A 456 9.77 24.37 17.35
C ARG A 456 9.04 25.69 17.11
N PRO A 457 8.05 25.72 16.21
CA PRO A 457 7.20 26.89 16.08
C PRO A 457 6.46 27.15 17.40
N ILE A 458 6.36 28.42 17.77
CA ILE A 458 5.62 28.84 18.98
C ILE A 458 4.12 28.93 18.66
N GLU A 459 3.79 29.20 17.41
CA GLU A 459 2.43 29.43 16.92
C GLU A 459 2.17 28.69 15.60
N ASP A 460 0.91 28.36 15.33
CA ASP A 460 0.49 27.86 14.04
C ASP A 460 0.52 29.02 13.04
N ARG A 461 1.39 28.95 12.03
CA ARG A 461 1.55 29.99 11.03
C ARG A 461 0.95 29.52 9.71
N PHE A 462 0.06 30.33 9.16
CA PHE A 462 -0.60 30.08 7.88
C PHE A 462 -0.02 30.90 6.73
N LEU A 463 0.73 31.96 7.05
CA LEU A 463 1.38 32.83 6.07
C LEU A 463 2.85 32.99 6.42
N MET A 464 3.69 33.01 5.41
CA MET A 464 5.11 33.31 5.52
C MET A 464 5.47 34.43 4.55
N THR A 465 6.20 35.40 5.04
CA THR A 465 6.74 36.50 4.21
C THR A 465 7.95 36.01 3.43
N ARG A 466 8.34 36.80 2.43
CA ARG A 466 9.56 36.55 1.66
C ARG A 466 10.80 36.47 2.56
N ASP A 467 10.93 37.42 3.48
CA ASP A 467 12.09 37.50 4.38
C ASP A 467 12.16 36.28 5.32
N GLU A 468 11.02 35.80 5.79
CA GLU A 468 10.95 34.58 6.63
C GLU A 468 11.36 33.33 5.83
N LEU A 469 10.96 33.22 4.55
CA LEU A 469 11.38 32.12 3.68
C LEU A 469 12.88 32.17 3.39
N GLU A 470 13.42 33.38 3.11
CA GLU A 470 14.87 33.58 2.92
C GLU A 470 15.65 33.25 4.20
N ASN A 471 15.14 33.64 5.37
CA ASN A 471 15.72 33.27 6.66
C ASN A 471 15.70 31.78 6.91
N LYS A 472 14.59 31.11 6.58
CA LYS A 472 14.45 29.65 6.69
C LYS A 472 15.45 28.92 5.80
N MET A 473 15.65 29.40 4.56
CA MET A 473 16.68 28.86 3.67
C MET A 473 18.11 29.08 4.26
N ALA A 474 18.36 30.23 4.83
CA ALA A 474 19.64 30.52 5.48
C ALA A 474 19.91 29.60 6.67
N VAL A 475 18.89 29.30 7.48
CA VAL A 475 19.01 28.33 8.58
C VAL A 475 19.33 26.94 8.07
N LEU A 476 18.62 26.46 7.04
CA LEU A 476 18.86 25.14 6.42
C LEU A 476 20.28 25.05 5.82
N LEU A 477 20.84 26.14 5.33
CA LEU A 477 22.20 26.19 4.81
C LEU A 477 23.28 26.43 5.90
N GLY A 478 22.85 26.66 7.15
CA GLY A 478 23.76 26.92 8.28
C GLY A 478 24.75 25.80 8.54
N GLY A 479 24.30 24.54 8.48
CA GLY A 479 25.19 23.38 8.63
C GLY A 479 26.25 23.31 7.53
N ARG A 480 25.85 23.51 6.27
CA ARG A 480 26.74 23.54 5.12
C ARG A 480 27.76 24.69 5.19
N ALA A 481 27.31 25.86 5.66
CA ALA A 481 28.16 27.03 5.83
C ALA A 481 29.18 26.82 6.95
N ALA A 482 28.81 26.15 8.05
CA ALA A 482 29.73 25.82 9.12
C ALA A 482 30.80 24.81 8.67
N GLU A 483 30.42 23.76 7.93
CA GLU A 483 31.39 22.82 7.34
C GLU A 483 32.43 23.57 6.44
N TRP A 484 31.93 24.44 5.56
CA TRP A 484 32.79 25.20 4.67
C TRP A 484 33.75 26.13 5.44
N LEU A 485 33.23 26.82 6.45
CA LEU A 485 33.99 27.79 7.24
C LEU A 485 35.13 27.14 8.05
N VAL A 486 34.86 25.96 8.61
CA VAL A 486 35.79 25.32 9.56
C VAL A 486 36.74 24.34 8.86
N PHE A 487 36.20 23.53 7.97
CA PHE A 487 36.95 22.42 7.37
C PHE A 487 37.39 22.69 5.92
N ALA A 488 36.89 23.75 5.28
CA ALA A 488 37.13 24.08 3.87
C ALA A 488 36.77 22.95 2.90
N HIS A 489 35.89 22.03 3.30
CA HIS A 489 35.35 20.95 2.47
C HIS A 489 33.86 20.74 2.75
N LEU A 490 33.22 20.02 1.86
CA LEU A 490 31.79 19.77 1.89
C LEU A 490 31.53 18.27 2.10
N SER A 491 30.56 17.93 2.93
CA SER A 491 30.14 16.55 3.16
C SER A 491 28.81 16.24 2.46
N THR A 492 28.43 14.98 2.45
CA THR A 492 27.12 14.54 1.96
C THR A 492 26.00 14.75 2.99
N GLY A 493 26.34 15.18 4.22
CA GLY A 493 25.38 15.33 5.32
C GLY A 493 24.27 16.37 5.04
N ALA A 494 24.58 17.40 4.27
CA ALA A 494 23.63 18.46 3.93
C ALA A 494 22.65 18.11 2.77
N ALA A 495 22.57 16.86 2.31
CA ALA A 495 21.77 16.53 1.11
C ALA A 495 20.27 16.83 1.29
N ASP A 496 19.71 16.52 2.45
CA ASP A 496 18.30 16.78 2.78
C ASP A 496 18.01 18.28 2.91
N ASP A 497 18.92 19.03 3.53
CA ASP A 497 18.82 20.49 3.67
C ASP A 497 18.87 21.19 2.31
N LEU A 498 19.76 20.75 1.43
CA LEU A 498 19.85 21.28 0.06
C LEU A 498 18.57 21.01 -0.74
N ALA A 499 17.97 19.82 -0.60
CA ALA A 499 16.70 19.51 -1.24
C ALA A 499 15.60 20.47 -0.75
N LYS A 500 15.46 20.63 0.57
CA LYS A 500 14.47 21.53 1.18
C LYS A 500 14.67 22.99 0.77
N VAL A 501 15.91 23.47 0.75
CA VAL A 501 16.24 24.84 0.31
C VAL A 501 15.86 25.05 -1.15
N THR A 502 16.16 24.08 -2.02
CA THR A 502 15.80 24.15 -3.44
C THR A 502 14.29 24.18 -3.63
N ASP A 503 13.56 23.36 -2.88
CA ASP A 503 12.09 23.33 -2.93
C ASP A 503 11.48 24.67 -2.48
N ILE A 504 11.99 25.26 -1.41
CA ILE A 504 11.54 26.59 -0.93
C ILE A 504 11.82 27.64 -1.99
N ALA A 505 13.05 27.73 -2.51
CA ALA A 505 13.43 28.71 -3.51
C ALA A 505 12.59 28.56 -4.79
N ARG A 506 12.37 27.33 -5.26
CA ARG A 506 11.51 27.04 -6.41
C ARG A 506 10.06 27.47 -6.15
N ALA A 507 9.50 27.17 -5.00
CA ALA A 507 8.14 27.58 -4.63
C ALA A 507 8.01 29.11 -4.57
N MET A 508 9.01 29.83 -4.06
CA MET A 508 9.03 31.29 -4.04
C MET A 508 8.98 31.89 -5.44
N VAL A 509 9.70 31.29 -6.39
CA VAL A 509 9.79 31.78 -7.78
C VAL A 509 8.54 31.36 -8.58
N THR A 510 8.14 30.09 -8.49
CA THR A 510 7.12 29.52 -9.42
C THR A 510 5.69 29.58 -8.89
N ARG A 511 5.49 29.53 -7.57
CA ARG A 511 4.14 29.44 -6.96
C ARG A 511 3.71 30.73 -6.28
N TYR A 512 4.60 31.35 -5.51
CA TYR A 512 4.23 32.50 -4.68
C TYR A 512 4.42 33.84 -5.38
N GLY A 513 5.01 33.85 -6.60
CA GLY A 513 5.27 35.09 -7.34
C GLY A 513 6.19 36.05 -6.59
N MET A 514 7.15 35.52 -5.82
CA MET A 514 8.10 36.30 -5.01
C MET A 514 9.40 36.60 -5.75
N SER A 515 9.46 36.38 -7.07
CA SER A 515 10.62 36.68 -7.91
C SER A 515 10.67 38.18 -8.26
N LYS A 516 11.86 38.77 -8.24
CA LYS A 516 12.06 40.14 -8.72
C LYS A 516 12.03 40.23 -10.25
N ARG A 517 12.48 39.17 -10.93
CA ARG A 517 12.65 39.14 -12.39
C ARG A 517 11.36 38.69 -13.10
N LEU A 518 10.70 37.67 -12.55
CA LEU A 518 9.50 37.08 -13.13
C LEU A 518 8.21 37.74 -12.62
N GLY A 519 8.30 38.56 -11.57
CA GLY A 519 7.16 39.30 -11.03
C GLY A 519 6.14 38.43 -10.33
N HIS A 520 4.88 38.88 -10.34
CA HIS A 520 3.76 38.25 -9.62
C HIS A 520 3.04 37.20 -10.48
N LEU A 521 3.78 36.24 -11.02
CA LEU A 521 3.25 35.16 -11.85
C LEU A 521 3.27 33.84 -11.09
N ALA A 522 2.19 33.08 -11.15
CA ALA A 522 2.16 31.68 -10.76
C ALA A 522 2.46 30.83 -12.01
N LEU A 523 3.66 30.34 -12.11
CA LEU A 523 4.18 29.57 -13.25
C LEU A 523 3.96 28.06 -13.07
N GLU A 524 4.00 27.59 -11.82
CA GLU A 524 3.61 26.25 -11.43
C GLU A 524 2.39 26.37 -10.52
N ARG A 525 1.33 25.68 -10.87
CA ARG A 525 0.23 25.47 -9.93
C ARG A 525 0.64 24.38 -8.96
N GLU A 526 0.30 24.51 -7.70
CA GLU A 526 0.25 23.29 -6.88
C GLU A 526 -0.55 22.27 -7.69
N PRO A 527 -0.07 21.02 -7.82
CA PRO A 527 -0.93 19.99 -8.36
C PRO A 527 -2.20 20.12 -7.53
N ASN A 528 -3.25 20.72 -8.17
CA ASN A 528 -4.49 20.96 -7.48
C ASN A 528 -4.88 19.63 -6.88
N SER A 529 -4.70 19.49 -5.59
CA SER A 529 -5.12 18.34 -4.81
C SER A 529 -6.58 17.97 -5.13
N TYR A 530 -7.32 18.88 -5.74
CA TYR A 530 -8.72 18.72 -6.08
C TYR A 530 -9.02 18.43 -7.57
N LEU A 531 -8.06 18.55 -8.51
CA LEU A 531 -8.32 18.44 -9.95
C LEU A 531 -7.17 17.85 -10.81
N GLY A 532 -6.03 17.48 -10.24
CA GLY A 532 -4.81 17.20 -11.01
C GLY A 532 -4.58 15.73 -11.36
N ASN A 533 -4.91 15.33 -12.59
CA ASN A 533 -4.64 14.00 -13.17
C ASN A 533 -3.31 13.91 -13.96
N GLU A 534 -2.51 14.95 -14.06
CA GLU A 534 -1.38 15.01 -14.99
C GLU A 534 -0.14 14.24 -14.53
N ALA A 535 0.12 14.17 -13.24
CA ALA A 535 1.29 13.43 -12.71
C ALA A 535 1.22 11.91 -12.89
N MET A 536 0.05 11.36 -13.24
CA MET A 536 -0.20 9.92 -13.30
C MET A 536 0.02 9.30 -14.67
N LEU A 537 0.15 10.11 -15.71
CA LEU A 537 0.36 9.64 -17.09
C LEU A 537 1.84 9.36 -17.42
N GLY A 538 2.78 9.56 -16.47
CA GLY A 538 4.21 9.40 -16.75
C GLY A 538 4.75 10.40 -17.78
N LEU A 539 3.90 11.32 -18.22
CA LEU A 539 4.30 12.47 -18.99
C LEU A 539 4.99 13.43 -18.02
N LYS A 540 6.22 13.82 -18.30
CA LYS A 540 6.85 14.95 -17.61
C LYS A 540 5.83 16.08 -17.63
N PRO A 541 5.60 16.79 -16.50
CA PRO A 541 4.73 17.95 -16.51
C PRO A 541 5.17 18.85 -17.66
N GLN A 542 4.30 19.00 -18.65
CA GLN A 542 4.56 19.91 -19.75
C GLN A 542 4.43 21.28 -19.12
N HIS A 543 5.57 21.97 -18.97
CA HIS A 543 5.58 23.30 -18.41
C HIS A 543 4.82 24.23 -19.38
N ASP A 544 3.84 24.97 -18.86
CA ASP A 544 3.03 25.92 -19.66
C ASP A 544 3.80 27.22 -19.95
N TYR A 545 5.15 27.18 -19.90
CA TYR A 545 6.00 28.34 -20.14
C TYR A 545 7.17 28.01 -21.08
N ALA A 546 7.69 29.06 -21.73
CA ALA A 546 8.77 28.93 -22.69
C ALA A 546 10.10 28.52 -22.01
N GLU A 547 11.03 27.94 -22.78
CA GLU A 547 12.34 27.51 -22.32
C GLU A 547 13.16 28.69 -21.74
N SER A 548 13.00 29.90 -22.28
CA SER A 548 13.58 31.10 -21.72
C SER A 548 13.11 31.42 -20.30
N THR A 549 11.84 31.12 -20.00
CA THR A 549 11.27 31.26 -18.65
C THR A 549 11.81 30.18 -17.73
N ALA A 550 11.97 28.94 -18.21
CA ALA A 550 12.60 27.87 -17.45
C ALA A 550 14.03 28.23 -17.04
N THR A 551 14.83 28.76 -17.98
CA THR A 551 16.20 29.27 -17.68
C THR A 551 16.16 30.36 -16.63
N ALA A 552 15.22 31.32 -16.75
CA ALA A 552 15.09 32.40 -15.78
C ALA A 552 14.71 31.91 -14.38
N ILE A 553 13.87 30.87 -14.29
CA ILE A 553 13.51 30.20 -13.02
C ILE A 553 14.75 29.57 -12.39
N ASP A 554 15.53 28.82 -13.17
CA ASP A 554 16.74 28.17 -12.66
C ASP A 554 17.79 29.17 -12.18
N GLU A 555 17.98 30.26 -12.92
CA GLU A 555 18.88 31.35 -12.52
C GLU A 555 18.43 32.03 -11.21
N GLU A 556 17.16 32.37 -11.07
CA GLU A 556 16.60 32.97 -9.84
C GLU A 556 16.68 32.04 -8.64
N VAL A 557 16.36 30.75 -8.83
CA VAL A 557 16.50 29.73 -7.77
C VAL A 557 17.94 29.63 -7.31
N GLN A 558 18.89 29.60 -8.26
CA GLN A 558 20.31 29.56 -7.93
C GLN A 558 20.75 30.82 -7.17
N GLU A 559 20.29 32.01 -7.58
CA GLU A 559 20.61 33.28 -6.92
C GLU A 559 20.05 33.30 -5.48
N LEU A 560 18.81 32.90 -5.27
CA LEU A 560 18.19 32.81 -3.94
C LEU A 560 18.95 31.87 -3.00
N VAL A 561 19.29 30.67 -3.47
CA VAL A 561 20.04 29.68 -2.68
C VAL A 561 21.43 30.19 -2.37
N GLN A 562 22.14 30.79 -3.35
CA GLN A 562 23.47 31.35 -3.15
C GLN A 562 23.45 32.56 -2.19
N SER A 563 22.46 33.43 -2.29
CA SER A 563 22.28 34.56 -1.37
C SER A 563 22.07 34.10 0.07
N ALA A 564 21.17 33.09 0.27
CA ALA A 564 20.93 32.49 1.57
C ALA A 564 22.20 31.84 2.15
N PHE A 565 22.99 31.15 1.31
CA PHE A 565 24.27 30.56 1.73
C PHE A 565 25.28 31.64 2.17
N GLN A 566 25.44 32.71 1.40
CA GLN A 566 26.34 33.81 1.75
C GLN A 566 25.91 34.50 3.05
N ARG A 567 24.58 34.65 3.26
CA ARG A 567 24.04 35.20 4.50
C ARG A 567 24.42 34.34 5.70
N SER A 568 24.25 33.00 5.59
CA SER A 568 24.63 32.06 6.64
C SER A 568 26.13 32.07 6.93
N LEU A 569 26.92 32.06 5.86
CA LEU A 569 28.39 32.13 5.97
C LEU A 569 28.85 33.40 6.66
N GLY A 570 28.30 34.55 6.29
CA GLY A 570 28.63 35.86 6.91
C GLY A 570 28.27 35.88 8.40
N LEU A 571 27.11 35.37 8.78
CA LEU A 571 26.66 35.27 10.17
C LEU A 571 27.59 34.38 11.02
N LEU A 572 27.99 33.24 10.48
CA LEU A 572 28.88 32.30 11.18
C LEU A 572 30.33 32.81 11.22
N GLN A 573 30.80 33.47 10.17
CA GLN A 573 32.12 34.07 10.12
C GLN A 573 32.27 35.17 11.17
N ALA A 574 31.26 36.04 11.32
CA ALA A 574 31.23 37.07 12.35
C ALA A 574 31.22 36.52 13.79
N ARG A 575 30.79 35.25 13.96
CA ARG A 575 30.68 34.58 15.27
C ARG A 575 31.49 33.28 15.34
N ARG A 576 32.62 33.23 14.64
CA ARG A 576 33.44 32.00 14.53
C ARG A 576 33.86 31.44 15.88
N GLU A 577 34.32 32.28 16.80
CA GLU A 577 34.73 31.86 18.14
C GLU A 577 33.56 31.28 18.94
N LEU A 578 32.34 31.81 18.75
CA LEU A 578 31.13 31.26 19.36
C LEU A 578 30.78 29.89 18.77
N LEU A 579 30.88 29.72 17.44
CA LEU A 579 30.67 28.45 16.76
C LEU A 579 31.62 27.37 17.30
N GLU A 580 32.92 27.70 17.39
CA GLU A 580 33.93 26.78 17.91
C GLU A 580 33.64 26.39 19.37
N ARG A 581 33.31 27.35 20.22
CA ARG A 581 32.98 27.14 21.65
C ARG A 581 31.75 26.27 21.82
N CYS A 582 30.67 26.54 21.08
CA CYS A 582 29.45 25.78 21.13
C CYS A 582 29.60 24.36 20.56
N ALA A 583 30.33 24.19 19.44
CA ALA A 583 30.60 22.88 18.86
C ALA A 583 31.44 22.00 19.80
N GLN A 584 32.47 22.58 20.46
CA GLN A 584 33.26 21.86 21.46
C GLN A 584 32.41 21.44 22.68
N ARG A 585 31.47 22.29 23.12
CA ARG A 585 30.56 21.95 24.19
C ARG A 585 29.60 20.82 23.79
N LEU A 586 29.07 20.87 22.56
CA LEU A 586 28.22 19.85 21.99
C LEU A 586 28.93 18.49 21.86
N LEU A 587 30.23 18.50 21.48
CA LEU A 587 31.06 17.29 21.44
C LEU A 587 31.25 16.65 22.81
N GLN A 588 31.31 17.45 23.88
CA GLN A 588 31.46 16.96 25.25
C GLN A 588 30.16 16.40 25.84
N GLN A 589 29.04 17.07 25.62
CA GLN A 589 27.74 16.73 26.21
C GLN A 589 26.84 15.90 25.30
N GLU A 590 27.18 15.79 23.99
CA GLU A 590 26.42 15.13 22.93
C GLU A 590 25.04 15.76 22.65
N THR A 591 24.51 16.54 23.58
CA THR A 591 23.21 17.21 23.47
C THR A 591 23.24 18.51 24.25
N LEU A 592 22.68 19.58 23.68
CA LEU A 592 22.50 20.88 24.32
C LEU A 592 21.03 21.29 24.26
N GLU A 593 20.48 21.65 25.40
CA GLU A 593 19.10 22.17 25.53
C GLU A 593 19.03 23.68 25.30
N ALA A 594 17.82 24.20 25.06
CA ALA A 594 17.59 25.61 24.73
C ALA A 594 18.18 26.58 25.76
N GLU A 595 18.11 26.28 27.06
CA GLU A 595 18.62 27.13 28.13
C GLU A 595 20.15 27.18 28.11
N GLU A 596 20.81 26.05 27.92
CA GLU A 596 22.27 25.99 27.83
C GLU A 596 22.78 26.71 26.57
N LEU A 597 22.08 26.57 25.45
CA LEU A 597 22.39 27.28 24.20
C LEU A 597 22.28 28.77 24.39
N ARG A 598 21.20 29.26 25.03
CA ARG A 598 21.05 30.72 25.33
C ARG A 598 22.14 31.22 26.26
N ALA A 599 22.52 30.44 27.26
CA ALA A 599 23.60 30.82 28.18
C ALA A 599 24.95 30.88 27.46
N LEU A 600 25.24 29.99 26.50
CA LEU A 600 26.48 29.98 25.70
C LEU A 600 26.53 31.12 24.70
N VAL A 601 25.41 31.44 24.07
CA VAL A 601 25.31 32.56 23.09
C VAL A 601 25.42 33.92 23.79
N GLY A 602 25.06 33.98 25.09
CA GLY A 602 25.10 35.21 25.87
C GLY A 602 23.92 36.12 25.55
N ALA A 603 23.78 37.16 26.40
CA ALA A 603 22.81 38.23 26.20
C ALA A 603 23.25 39.26 25.11
N ASP A 604 24.08 38.85 24.17
CA ASP A 604 24.47 39.74 23.07
C ASP A 604 23.26 39.99 22.17
N PRO A 605 22.70 41.20 22.16
CA PRO A 605 21.62 41.53 21.27
C PRO A 605 22.09 41.36 19.83
N VAL A 606 21.30 40.65 19.05
CA VAL A 606 21.50 40.51 17.61
C VAL A 606 21.58 41.90 16.99
N PRO A 607 22.69 42.33 16.41
CA PRO A 607 22.63 43.50 15.55
C PRO A 607 21.77 43.13 14.36
N VAL A 608 20.62 43.77 14.25
CA VAL A 608 19.79 43.74 13.05
C VAL A 608 20.61 44.39 11.94
N VAL A 609 21.12 43.60 10.99
CA VAL A 609 21.72 44.07 9.75
C VAL A 609 20.66 44.02 8.64
#